data_a36b3f1662eafdcfd03c7847cdde76d8
#
_entry.id   a36b3f1662eafdcfd03c7847cdde76d8
#
_cell.length_a   1.000
_cell.length_b   1.000
_cell.length_c   1.000
_cell.angle_alpha   90.00
_cell.angle_beta   90.00
_cell.angle_gamma   90.00
#
_symmetry.space_group_name_H-M   'P 1'
#
loop_
_entity.id
_entity.type
_entity.pdbx_description
1 polymer ?
#
loop_
_entity_poly.entity_id
_entity_poly.type
_entity_poly.pdbx_seq_one_letter_code
_entity_poly.pdbx_strand_id
1 'polypeptide(L)'
;SAVKIGILSSLYDLSRIVSTIKLLSPSTKIVWDPVLKSTTKFDFLNIKDYLDLNKIISKIDLITPNLDEIEVLFPGFVAKDYWKENKVATNILLKGGHNKTPIGTDLLFLKNEILELLPSNKKCFEKHGSGCVISSAIAANLALNQSLEEACKNGKKYIENYLSSTSTLIGYHYV
;
A
#
# COMPACT_ATOMS: atom_id res chain seq x y z
N SER A 1 10.68 -12.74 -7.61
CA SER A 1 10.36 -11.48 -8.32
C SER A 1 9.14 -10.79 -7.70
N ALA A 2 9.06 -9.47 -7.84
CA ALA A 2 7.91 -8.66 -7.41
C ALA A 2 7.68 -7.49 -8.37
N VAL A 3 6.43 -7.00 -8.43
CA VAL A 3 6.01 -5.86 -9.24
C VAL A 3 5.21 -4.91 -8.35
N LYS A 4 5.52 -3.61 -8.45
CA LYS A 4 4.69 -2.54 -7.86
C LYS A 4 3.84 -1.92 -8.97
N ILE A 5 2.53 -1.83 -8.72
CA ILE A 5 1.57 -1.12 -9.56
C ILE A 5 1.18 0.17 -8.83
N GLY A 6 1.18 1.30 -9.51
CA GLY A 6 0.82 2.61 -8.95
C GLY A 6 -0.42 3.20 -9.60
N ILE A 7 -0.31 4.46 -10.08
CA ILE A 7 -1.39 5.20 -10.70
C ILE A 7 -1.92 4.47 -11.93
N LEU A 8 -3.24 4.30 -12.00
CA LEU A 8 -3.95 3.70 -13.11
C LEU A 8 -5.22 4.50 -13.42
N SER A 9 -5.65 4.46 -14.68
CA SER A 9 -6.84 5.17 -15.15
C SER A 9 -8.12 4.36 -14.99
N SER A 10 -8.03 3.03 -14.85
CA SER A 10 -9.21 2.16 -14.77
C SER A 10 -8.95 0.83 -14.06
N LEU A 11 -10.00 0.21 -13.49
CA LEU A 11 -9.98 -1.18 -13.02
C LEU A 11 -9.71 -2.17 -14.15
N TYR A 12 -10.10 -1.83 -15.37
CA TYR A 12 -9.81 -2.65 -16.54
C TYR A 12 -8.31 -2.78 -16.78
N ASP A 13 -7.55 -1.67 -16.70
CA ASP A 13 -6.09 -1.70 -16.85
C ASP A 13 -5.45 -2.48 -15.71
N LEU A 14 -5.90 -2.28 -14.47
CA LEU A 14 -5.43 -3.07 -13.32
C LEU A 14 -5.66 -4.58 -13.56
N SER A 15 -6.86 -4.95 -14.00
CA SER A 15 -7.23 -6.35 -14.28
C SER A 15 -6.33 -6.97 -15.34
N ARG A 16 -6.08 -6.24 -16.43
CA ARG A 16 -5.20 -6.70 -17.53
C ARG A 16 -3.77 -6.91 -17.06
N ILE A 17 -3.22 -5.91 -16.36
CA ILE A 17 -1.83 -5.97 -15.86
C ILE A 17 -1.68 -7.14 -14.90
N VAL A 18 -2.54 -7.25 -13.88
CA VAL A 18 -2.50 -8.32 -12.89
C VAL A 18 -2.64 -9.70 -13.55
N SER A 19 -3.60 -9.85 -14.48
CA SER A 19 -3.82 -11.12 -15.17
C SER A 19 -2.64 -11.49 -16.06
N THR A 20 -2.03 -10.53 -16.76
CA THR A 20 -0.84 -10.76 -17.58
C THR A 20 0.35 -11.18 -16.72
N ILE A 21 0.60 -10.49 -15.60
CA ILE A 21 1.69 -10.85 -14.68
C ILE A 21 1.49 -12.29 -14.17
N LYS A 22 0.29 -12.62 -13.69
CA LYS A 22 0.00 -13.95 -13.14
C LYS A 22 0.00 -15.04 -14.20
N LEU A 23 -0.29 -14.72 -15.46
CA LEU A 23 -0.18 -15.66 -16.59
C LEU A 23 1.29 -15.95 -16.93
N LEU A 24 2.12 -14.92 -17.03
CA LEU A 24 3.53 -15.05 -17.44
C LEU A 24 4.44 -15.54 -16.30
N SER A 25 4.13 -15.15 -15.07
CA SER A 25 4.91 -15.51 -13.88
C SER A 25 3.99 -15.61 -12.65
N PRO A 26 3.34 -16.76 -12.42
CA PRO A 26 2.36 -16.95 -11.35
C PRO A 26 2.91 -16.67 -9.93
N SER A 27 4.20 -16.89 -9.71
CA SER A 27 4.88 -16.68 -8.43
C SER A 27 5.27 -15.21 -8.16
N THR A 28 5.19 -14.33 -9.15
CA THR A 28 5.53 -12.92 -8.98
C THR A 28 4.60 -12.27 -7.97
N LYS A 29 5.19 -11.63 -6.96
CA LYS A 29 4.47 -10.86 -5.94
C LYS A 29 4.00 -9.54 -6.51
N ILE A 30 2.74 -9.18 -6.24
CA ILE A 30 2.14 -7.94 -6.73
C ILE A 30 1.81 -7.04 -5.54
N VAL A 31 2.39 -5.85 -5.52
CA VAL A 31 2.06 -4.77 -4.59
C VAL A 31 1.31 -3.70 -5.36
N TRP A 32 0.08 -3.40 -4.97
CA TRP A 32 -0.70 -2.32 -5.56
C TRP A 32 -0.81 -1.14 -4.59
N ASP A 33 -0.32 0.02 -5.01
CA ASP A 33 -0.49 1.31 -4.34
C ASP A 33 -1.66 2.03 -5.00
N PRO A 34 -2.86 2.03 -4.40
CA PRO A 34 -4.08 2.48 -5.05
C PRO A 34 -4.19 4.00 -5.02
N VAL A 35 -3.33 4.70 -5.75
CA VAL A 35 -3.37 6.15 -5.85
C VAL A 35 -4.63 6.57 -6.61
N LEU A 36 -5.70 6.84 -5.85
CA LEU A 36 -7.01 7.19 -6.42
C LEU A 36 -7.09 8.66 -6.82
N LYS A 37 -6.38 9.53 -6.09
CA LYS A 37 -6.38 10.98 -6.33
C LYS A 37 -4.98 11.55 -6.28
N SER A 38 -4.75 12.62 -7.05
CA SER A 38 -3.53 13.42 -6.90
C SER A 38 -3.59 14.29 -5.63
N THR A 39 -2.44 14.84 -5.22
CA THR A 39 -2.39 15.88 -4.19
C THR A 39 -3.19 17.14 -4.57
N THR A 40 -3.41 17.37 -5.86
CA THR A 40 -4.27 18.45 -6.41
C THR A 40 -5.73 18.04 -6.57
N LYS A 41 -6.15 16.90 -5.99
CA LYS A 41 -7.52 16.36 -6.00
C LYS A 41 -8.03 15.93 -7.38
N PHE A 42 -7.16 15.69 -8.35
CA PHE A 42 -7.56 15.07 -9.62
C PHE A 42 -7.81 13.57 -9.40
N ASP A 43 -8.99 13.09 -9.81
CA ASP A 43 -9.36 11.67 -9.71
C ASP A 43 -8.66 10.86 -10.81
N PHE A 44 -7.78 9.93 -10.41
CA PHE A 44 -7.13 8.99 -11.33
C PHE A 44 -8.00 7.77 -11.58
N LEU A 45 -8.61 7.22 -10.53
CA LEU A 45 -9.38 6.00 -10.59
C LEU A 45 -10.72 6.17 -9.87
N ASN A 46 -11.80 5.88 -10.58
CA ASN A 46 -13.15 5.84 -10.01
C ASN A 46 -13.63 4.37 -9.97
N ILE A 47 -13.93 3.87 -8.79
CA ILE A 47 -14.40 2.50 -8.59
C ILE A 47 -15.92 2.49 -8.68
N LYS A 48 -16.43 1.90 -9.74
CA LYS A 48 -17.88 1.75 -9.98
C LYS A 48 -18.38 0.33 -9.74
N ASP A 49 -17.49 -0.67 -9.83
CA ASP A 49 -17.83 -2.08 -9.67
C ASP A 49 -16.92 -2.76 -8.64
N TYR A 50 -17.50 -2.98 -7.45
CA TYR A 50 -16.81 -3.64 -6.34
C TYR A 50 -16.70 -5.16 -6.50
N LEU A 51 -17.57 -5.80 -7.30
CA LEU A 51 -17.47 -7.24 -7.58
C LEU A 51 -16.24 -7.52 -8.45
N ASP A 52 -15.99 -6.68 -9.44
CA ASP A 52 -14.78 -6.79 -10.26
C ASP A 52 -13.52 -6.42 -9.46
N LEU A 53 -13.59 -5.41 -8.59
CA LEU A 53 -12.49 -5.08 -7.70
C LEU A 53 -12.09 -6.30 -6.85
N ASN A 54 -13.01 -6.97 -6.19
CA ASN A 54 -12.74 -8.14 -5.35
C ASN A 54 -12.06 -9.28 -6.13
N LYS A 55 -12.48 -9.54 -7.38
CA LYS A 55 -11.85 -10.54 -8.26
C LYS A 55 -10.39 -10.15 -8.61
N ILE A 56 -10.12 -8.87 -8.80
CA ILE A 56 -8.79 -8.38 -9.14
C ILE A 56 -7.87 -8.48 -7.92
N ILE A 57 -8.31 -7.95 -6.76
CA ILE A 57 -7.47 -7.89 -5.55
C ILE A 57 -7.16 -9.28 -4.99
N SER A 58 -7.99 -10.30 -5.25
CA SER A 58 -7.68 -11.68 -4.86
C SER A 58 -6.42 -12.26 -5.50
N LYS A 59 -5.92 -11.62 -6.56
CA LYS A 59 -4.66 -11.98 -7.26
C LYS A 59 -3.49 -11.09 -6.87
N ILE A 60 -3.71 -10.09 -6.02
CA ILE A 60 -2.71 -9.13 -5.53
C ILE A 60 -2.23 -9.61 -4.15
N ASP A 61 -0.94 -9.56 -3.90
CA ASP A 61 -0.35 -10.04 -2.65
C ASP A 61 -0.44 -9.00 -1.52
N LEU A 62 -0.40 -7.70 -1.86
CA LEU A 62 -0.50 -6.58 -0.92
C LEU A 62 -1.10 -5.35 -1.58
N ILE A 63 -2.00 -4.66 -0.90
CA ILE A 63 -2.40 -3.29 -1.24
C ILE A 63 -1.94 -2.33 -0.15
N THR A 64 -1.58 -1.08 -0.51
CA THR A 64 -0.99 -0.10 0.40
C THR A 64 -1.78 1.22 0.42
N PRO A 65 -3.08 1.19 0.79
CA PRO A 65 -3.91 2.39 0.81
C PRO A 65 -3.57 3.31 2.00
N ASN A 66 -3.89 4.60 1.86
CA ASN A 66 -4.10 5.50 2.99
C ASN A 66 -5.56 5.42 3.49
N LEU A 67 -5.92 6.25 4.49
CA LEU A 67 -7.27 6.23 5.09
C LEU A 67 -8.37 6.60 4.10
N ASP A 68 -8.14 7.57 3.22
CA ASP A 68 -9.13 7.97 2.23
C ASP A 68 -9.29 6.90 1.15
N GLU A 69 -8.18 6.30 0.73
CA GLU A 69 -8.14 5.24 -0.27
C GLU A 69 -8.82 3.96 0.23
N ILE A 70 -8.58 3.57 1.50
CA ILE A 70 -9.18 2.35 2.05
C ILE A 70 -10.70 2.47 2.14
N GLU A 71 -11.23 3.63 2.49
CA GLU A 71 -12.67 3.85 2.60
C GLU A 71 -13.35 3.81 1.21
N VAL A 72 -12.65 4.24 0.16
CA VAL A 72 -13.14 4.10 -1.22
C VAL A 72 -13.07 2.66 -1.70
N LEU A 73 -12.00 1.92 -1.36
CA LEU A 73 -11.84 0.52 -1.76
C LEU A 73 -12.80 -0.42 -1.01
N PHE A 74 -13.02 -0.15 0.26
CA PHE A 74 -13.82 -0.97 1.17
C PHE A 74 -14.65 -0.06 2.08
N PRO A 75 -15.81 0.42 1.62
CA PRO A 75 -16.67 1.31 2.42
C PRO A 75 -17.00 0.70 3.78
N GLY A 76 -16.77 1.47 4.85
CA GLY A 76 -16.94 1.03 6.23
C GLY A 76 -15.76 0.27 6.84
N PHE A 77 -14.61 0.18 6.17
CA PHE A 77 -13.43 -0.53 6.66
C PHE A 77 -12.89 -0.02 8.00
N VAL A 78 -13.06 1.26 8.29
CA VAL A 78 -12.56 1.89 9.52
C VAL A 78 -13.30 1.42 10.78
N ALA A 79 -14.45 0.74 10.64
CA ALA A 79 -15.12 0.06 11.75
C ALA A 79 -14.28 -1.15 12.19
N LYS A 80 -13.92 -1.21 13.49
CA LYS A 80 -12.98 -2.19 14.08
C LYS A 80 -13.23 -3.66 13.72
N ASP A 81 -14.45 -4.01 13.36
CA ASP A 81 -14.85 -5.40 13.12
C ASP A 81 -14.94 -5.74 11.61
N TYR A 82 -14.86 -4.75 10.72
CA TYR A 82 -14.99 -4.96 9.28
C TYR A 82 -14.04 -6.04 8.75
N TRP A 83 -12.77 -6.01 9.19
CA TRP A 83 -11.76 -6.97 8.75
C TRP A 83 -12.09 -8.41 9.13
N LYS A 84 -12.67 -8.62 10.31
CA LYS A 84 -13.06 -9.95 10.80
C LYS A 84 -14.29 -10.50 10.07
N GLU A 85 -15.23 -9.60 9.75
CA GLU A 85 -16.52 -9.95 9.15
C GLU A 85 -16.43 -10.09 7.63
N ASN A 86 -15.65 -9.24 6.98
CA ASN A 86 -15.55 -9.15 5.52
C ASN A 86 -14.24 -9.73 5.03
N LYS A 87 -14.08 -11.03 4.95
CA LYS A 87 -12.90 -11.76 4.45
C LYS A 87 -12.26 -11.09 3.21
N VAL A 88 -11.51 -10.02 3.41
CA VAL A 88 -10.79 -9.35 2.32
C VAL A 88 -9.78 -10.32 1.72
N ALA A 89 -9.82 -10.46 0.41
CA ALA A 89 -9.10 -11.51 -0.31
C ALA A 89 -7.58 -11.25 -0.47
N THR A 90 -7.06 -10.15 0.09
CA THR A 90 -5.64 -9.74 0.01
C THR A 90 -5.14 -9.21 1.34
N ASN A 91 -3.82 -9.05 1.49
CA ASN A 91 -3.24 -8.35 2.63
C ASN A 91 -3.28 -6.83 2.41
N ILE A 92 -3.39 -6.07 3.50
CA ILE A 92 -3.49 -4.61 3.45
C ILE A 92 -2.45 -3.99 4.37
N LEU A 93 -1.64 -3.07 3.85
CA LEU A 93 -0.86 -2.14 4.66
C LEU A 93 -1.57 -0.79 4.66
N LEU A 94 -2.37 -0.52 5.69
CA LEU A 94 -3.03 0.76 5.89
C LEU A 94 -2.00 1.78 6.39
N LYS A 95 -1.69 2.77 5.55
CA LYS A 95 -0.70 3.81 5.86
C LYS A 95 -1.27 4.81 6.87
N GLY A 96 -0.59 4.99 8.00
CA GLY A 96 -1.01 5.83 9.11
C GLY A 96 -0.42 7.22 9.15
N GLY A 97 0.14 7.73 8.04
CA GLY A 97 0.80 9.04 7.99
C GLY A 97 -0.04 10.23 8.48
N HIS A 98 -1.37 10.10 8.43
CA HIS A 98 -2.33 11.11 8.91
C HIS A 98 -3.11 10.65 10.14
N ASN A 99 -2.78 9.52 10.76
CA ASN A 99 -3.43 9.02 11.97
C ASN A 99 -3.09 9.89 13.18
N LYS A 100 -4.09 10.09 14.03
CA LYS A 100 -3.99 11.03 15.15
C LYS A 100 -3.13 10.51 16.31
N THR A 101 -2.93 9.16 16.50
CA THR A 101 -2.23 8.67 17.70
C THR A 101 -1.75 7.21 17.57
N PRO A 102 -0.45 6.95 17.61
CA PRO A 102 0.64 7.87 17.27
C PRO A 102 0.73 8.10 15.76
N ILE A 103 1.01 9.35 15.37
CA ILE A 103 1.17 9.73 13.95
C ILE A 103 2.21 8.81 13.31
N GLY A 104 1.89 8.25 12.14
CA GLY A 104 2.79 7.38 11.40
C GLY A 104 2.73 5.91 11.79
N THR A 105 1.80 5.47 12.64
CA THR A 105 1.55 4.05 12.84
C THR A 105 0.85 3.46 11.63
N ASP A 106 1.47 2.47 10.98
CA ASP A 106 0.83 1.72 9.90
C ASP A 106 0.24 0.42 10.46
N LEU A 107 -0.88 -0.04 9.88
CA LEU A 107 -1.52 -1.29 10.26
C LEU A 107 -1.39 -2.30 9.12
N LEU A 108 -0.72 -3.41 9.39
CA LEU A 108 -0.60 -4.52 8.43
C LEU A 108 -1.65 -5.58 8.76
N PHE A 109 -2.67 -5.66 7.92
CA PHE A 109 -3.71 -6.68 7.97
C PHE A 109 -3.27 -7.90 7.17
N LEU A 110 -3.00 -8.98 7.87
CA LEU A 110 -2.73 -10.30 7.33
C LEU A 110 -3.98 -11.18 7.49
N LYS A 111 -3.99 -12.34 6.83
CA LYS A 111 -5.17 -13.22 6.82
C LYS A 111 -5.78 -13.50 8.21
N ASN A 112 -4.93 -13.67 9.24
CA ASN A 112 -5.35 -14.10 10.57
C ASN A 112 -4.95 -13.13 11.68
N GLU A 113 -4.24 -12.07 11.39
CA GLU A 113 -3.69 -11.15 12.38
C GLU A 113 -3.58 -9.72 11.86
N ILE A 114 -3.50 -8.78 12.78
CA ILE A 114 -3.24 -7.37 12.50
C ILE A 114 -1.97 -7.02 13.26
N LEU A 115 -0.96 -6.53 12.54
CA LEU A 115 0.29 -6.08 13.12
C LEU A 115 0.38 -4.56 13.08
N GLU A 116 0.75 -3.95 14.21
CA GLU A 116 1.03 -2.52 14.27
C GLU A 116 2.51 -2.27 13.97
N LEU A 117 2.77 -1.47 12.95
CA LEU A 117 4.10 -1.00 12.62
C LEU A 117 4.26 0.41 13.19
N LEU A 118 4.82 0.50 14.39
CA LEU A 118 5.00 1.75 15.12
C LEU A 118 6.03 2.65 14.43
N PRO A 119 5.86 3.99 14.50
CA PRO A 119 6.86 4.93 14.01
C PRO A 119 8.13 4.87 14.86
N SER A 120 9.26 5.12 14.22
CA SER A 120 10.52 5.35 14.93
C SER A 120 10.55 6.75 15.58
N ASN A 121 11.53 6.99 16.46
CA ASN A 121 11.74 8.30 17.10
C ASN A 121 12.36 9.36 16.16
N LYS A 122 12.38 9.13 14.84
CA LYS A 122 12.95 10.06 13.88
C LYS A 122 12.02 11.24 13.64
N LYS A 123 12.59 12.43 13.54
CA LYS A 123 11.86 13.61 13.09
C LYS A 123 11.65 13.49 11.58
N CYS A 124 10.43 13.19 11.18
CA CYS A 124 10.02 13.08 9.78
C CYS A 124 9.41 14.40 9.28
N PHE A 125 9.61 14.68 7.99
CA PHE A 125 9.05 15.83 7.30
C PHE A 125 8.20 15.34 6.13
N GLU A 126 7.19 16.11 5.77
CA GLU A 126 6.35 15.81 4.61
C GLU A 126 7.19 15.75 3.32
N LYS A 127 6.93 14.76 2.48
CA LYS A 127 7.58 14.56 1.19
C LYS A 127 6.56 14.20 0.12
N HIS A 128 6.74 14.76 -1.08
CA HIS A 128 6.00 14.29 -2.24
C HIS A 128 6.38 12.85 -2.59
N GLY A 129 5.36 12.06 -2.96
CA GLY A 129 5.54 10.69 -3.42
C GLY A 129 5.90 9.67 -2.33
N SER A 130 5.83 10.02 -1.05
CA SER A 130 6.16 9.12 0.07
C SER A 130 5.40 7.79 0.01
N GLY A 131 4.12 7.80 -0.38
CA GLY A 131 3.34 6.58 -0.59
C GLY A 131 3.92 5.66 -1.66
N CYS A 132 4.34 6.23 -2.79
CA CYS A 132 4.99 5.47 -3.85
C CYS A 132 6.37 4.94 -3.44
N VAL A 133 7.10 5.69 -2.59
CA VAL A 133 8.41 5.25 -2.08
C VAL A 133 8.26 4.03 -1.18
N ILE A 134 7.35 4.04 -0.19
CA ILE A 134 7.16 2.89 0.71
C ILE A 134 6.68 1.66 -0.06
N SER A 135 5.72 1.79 -0.97
CA SER A 135 5.21 0.66 -1.75
C SER A 135 6.26 0.05 -2.68
N SER A 136 7.16 0.87 -3.24
CA SER A 136 8.29 0.42 -4.05
C SER A 136 9.36 -0.27 -3.20
N ALA A 137 9.66 0.26 -2.01
CA ALA A 137 10.59 -0.37 -1.08
C ALA A 137 10.09 -1.74 -0.61
N ILE A 138 8.79 -1.88 -0.34
CA ILE A 138 8.17 -3.17 0.00
C ILE A 138 8.30 -4.16 -1.16
N ALA A 139 7.97 -3.74 -2.39
CA ALA A 139 8.11 -4.60 -3.56
C ALA A 139 9.56 -5.06 -3.78
N ALA A 140 10.53 -4.18 -3.56
CA ALA A 140 11.95 -4.54 -3.64
C ALA A 140 12.33 -5.62 -2.61
N ASN A 141 11.89 -5.48 -1.35
CA ASN A 141 12.14 -6.47 -0.30
C ASN A 141 11.46 -7.81 -0.60
N LEU A 142 10.23 -7.81 -1.15
CA LEU A 142 9.56 -9.04 -1.61
C LEU A 142 10.32 -9.69 -2.77
N ALA A 143 10.91 -8.91 -3.68
CA ALA A 143 11.74 -9.44 -4.77
C ALA A 143 13.02 -10.11 -4.25
N LEU A 144 13.51 -9.72 -3.07
CA LEU A 144 14.61 -10.35 -2.33
C LEU A 144 14.15 -11.57 -1.50
N ASN A 145 12.93 -12.06 -1.71
CA ASN A 145 12.32 -13.22 -1.04
C ASN A 145 12.12 -13.05 0.48
N GLN A 146 12.04 -11.82 0.97
CA GLN A 146 11.64 -11.59 2.35
C GLN A 146 10.15 -11.93 2.56
N SER A 147 9.79 -12.29 3.78
CA SER A 147 8.37 -12.45 4.15
C SER A 147 7.61 -11.11 3.99
N LEU A 148 6.29 -11.17 3.87
CA LEU A 148 5.48 -9.96 3.71
C LEU A 148 5.62 -9.03 4.92
N GLU A 149 5.67 -9.58 6.12
CA GLU A 149 5.87 -8.84 7.35
C GLU A 149 7.23 -8.12 7.37
N GLU A 150 8.31 -8.84 7.07
CA GLU A 150 9.67 -8.27 6.99
C GLU A 150 9.77 -7.20 5.91
N ALA A 151 9.19 -7.45 4.73
CA ALA A 151 9.17 -6.49 3.63
C ALA A 151 8.45 -5.19 4.03
N CYS A 152 7.32 -5.28 4.75
CA CYS A 152 6.61 -4.11 5.26
C CYS A 152 7.40 -3.38 6.36
N LYS A 153 8.02 -4.10 7.31
CA LYS A 153 8.89 -3.50 8.34
C LYS A 153 10.09 -2.77 7.72
N ASN A 154 10.74 -3.38 6.74
CA ASN A 154 11.87 -2.77 6.04
C ASN A 154 11.44 -1.61 5.16
N GLY A 155 10.29 -1.71 4.49
CA GLY A 155 9.68 -0.60 3.75
C GLY A 155 9.40 0.60 4.64
N LYS A 156 8.85 0.35 5.85
CA LYS A 156 8.62 1.39 6.85
C LYS A 156 9.92 2.05 7.31
N LYS A 157 10.93 1.28 7.67
CA LYS A 157 12.24 1.81 8.04
C LYS A 157 12.86 2.66 6.91
N TYR A 158 12.70 2.20 5.66
CA TYR A 158 13.19 2.91 4.48
C TYR A 158 12.48 4.25 4.31
N ILE A 159 11.14 4.28 4.38
CA ILE A 159 10.39 5.54 4.22
C ILE A 159 10.69 6.53 5.33
N GLU A 160 10.88 6.10 6.58
CA GLU A 160 11.24 6.99 7.68
C GLU A 160 12.64 7.61 7.48
N ASN A 161 13.59 6.87 6.94
CA ASN A 161 14.89 7.42 6.53
C ASN A 161 14.73 8.47 5.43
N TYR A 162 13.92 8.18 4.40
CA TYR A 162 13.61 9.12 3.34
C TYR A 162 12.93 10.39 3.87
N LEU A 163 11.92 10.25 4.74
CA LEU A 163 11.20 11.36 5.34
C LEU A 163 12.08 12.23 6.25
N SER A 164 13.05 11.63 6.93
CA SER A 164 13.99 12.35 7.83
C SER A 164 15.20 12.94 7.12
N SER A 165 15.41 12.67 5.84
CA SER A 165 16.62 13.03 5.10
C SER A 165 16.81 14.54 4.92
N THR A 166 15.74 15.31 4.81
CA THR A 166 15.75 16.78 4.67
C THR A 166 14.46 17.35 5.23
N SER A 167 14.41 18.68 5.42
CA SER A 167 13.18 19.41 5.75
C SER A 167 12.38 19.87 4.52
N THR A 168 12.89 19.65 3.30
CA THR A 168 12.23 20.03 2.04
C THR A 168 11.26 18.95 1.58
N LEU A 169 10.41 19.25 0.58
CA LEU A 169 9.45 18.30 0.00
C LEU A 169 10.09 17.18 -0.83
N ILE A 170 11.39 17.25 -1.10
CA ILE A 170 12.17 16.22 -1.78
C ILE A 170 13.14 15.59 -0.80
N GLY A 171 13.12 14.27 -0.69
CA GLY A 171 14.03 13.50 0.16
C GLY A 171 15.19 12.88 -0.62
N TYR A 172 16.18 12.39 0.12
CA TYR A 172 17.28 11.61 -0.45
C TYR A 172 17.07 10.11 -0.20
N HIS A 173 17.37 9.32 -1.22
CA HIS A 173 17.43 7.87 -1.12
C HIS A 173 18.86 7.48 -0.73
N TYR A 174 19.04 7.02 0.51
CA TYR A 174 20.31 6.42 0.93
C TYR A 174 20.25 4.93 0.65
N VAL A 175 21.17 4.44 -0.14
CA VAL A 175 21.33 3.02 -0.46
C VAL A 175 22.31 2.39 0.55
#